data_d73b99e23782f4742a73b8c494b6cbd1
#
_entry.id   d73b99e23782f4742a73b8c494b6cbd1
#
_cell.length_a   1.000
_cell.length_b   1.000
_cell.length_c   1.000
_cell.angle_alpha   90.00
_cell.angle_beta   90.00
_cell.angle_gamma   90.00
#
_symmetry.space_group_name_H-M   'P 1'
#
loop_
_entity.id
_entity.type
_entity.pdbx_description
1 polymer ?
#
loop_
_entity_poly.entity_id
_entity_poly.type
_entity_poly.pdbx_seq_one_letter_code
_entity_poly.pdbx_strand_id
1 'polypeptide(L)'
;MSKKIVIRSAILALAAAVVGLFVNLVSYRSSNRLLFAVRRLGGDCIEYQGLGLKVLEIHPETEQGAASVHRYLSFDPVSFLVTFAVLFAVFFVILLLRRKAIR
;
A
#
# COMPACT_ATOMS: atom_id res chain seq x y z
N MET A 1 -20.17 11.64 19.91
CA MET A 1 -19.13 10.72 19.44
C MET A 1 -17.90 10.81 20.35
N SER A 2 -17.39 9.70 20.79
CA SER A 2 -16.26 9.69 21.72
C SER A 2 -14.94 9.98 21.00
N LYS A 3 -14.22 10.99 21.48
CA LYS A 3 -12.88 11.29 20.95
C LYS A 3 -11.93 10.10 21.10
N LYS A 4 -12.14 9.26 22.13
CA LYS A 4 -11.30 8.08 22.37
C LYS A 4 -11.39 7.08 21.20
N ILE A 5 -12.59 6.87 20.66
CA ILE A 5 -12.77 5.95 19.54
C ILE A 5 -12.05 6.48 18.30
N VAL A 6 -12.17 7.79 18.03
CA VAL A 6 -11.51 8.42 16.90
C VAL A 6 -9.98 8.28 17.00
N ILE A 7 -9.44 8.60 18.18
CA ILE A 7 -8.00 8.51 18.43
C ILE A 7 -7.50 7.08 18.31
N ARG A 8 -8.20 6.12 18.90
CA ARG A 8 -7.82 4.70 18.82
C ARG A 8 -7.88 4.20 17.37
N SER A 9 -8.92 4.57 16.63
CA SER A 9 -9.05 4.21 15.23
C SER A 9 -7.91 4.76 14.41
N ALA A 10 -7.54 6.02 14.66
CA ALA A 10 -6.43 6.66 13.94
C ALA A 10 -5.10 5.97 14.25
N ILE A 11 -4.84 5.65 15.51
CA ILE A 11 -3.60 4.99 15.91
C ILE A 11 -3.51 3.60 15.30
N LEU A 12 -4.59 2.82 15.38
CA LEU A 12 -4.64 1.47 14.80
C LEU A 12 -4.50 1.51 13.29
N ALA A 13 -5.15 2.47 12.63
CA ALA A 13 -5.07 2.61 11.18
C ALA A 13 -3.66 3.00 10.74
N LEU A 14 -3.02 3.91 11.48
CA LEU A 14 -1.66 4.33 11.18
C LEU A 14 -0.68 3.16 11.36
N ALA A 15 -0.78 2.44 12.47
CA ALA A 15 0.06 1.28 12.72
C ALA A 15 -0.12 0.21 11.65
N ALA A 16 -1.37 -0.09 11.29
CA ALA A 16 -1.68 -1.08 10.26
C ALA A 16 -1.18 -0.63 8.88
N ALA A 17 -1.29 0.66 8.57
CA ALA A 17 -0.81 1.19 7.30
C ALA A 17 0.71 1.08 7.19
N VAL A 18 1.43 1.38 8.28
CA VAL A 18 2.89 1.25 8.32
C VAL A 18 3.31 -0.22 8.17
N VAL A 19 2.65 -1.12 8.89
CA VAL A 19 2.92 -2.56 8.79
C VAL A 19 2.64 -3.04 7.35
N GLY A 20 1.53 -2.61 6.77
CA GLY A 20 1.19 -2.94 5.40
C GLY A 20 2.23 -2.45 4.40
N LEU A 21 2.76 -1.26 4.62
CA LEU A 21 3.83 -0.72 3.79
C LEU A 21 5.08 -1.61 3.83
N PHE A 22 5.50 -2.03 5.03
CA PHE A 22 6.66 -2.92 5.17
C PHE A 22 6.40 -4.31 4.57
N VAL A 23 5.22 -4.86 4.81
CA VAL A 23 4.83 -6.16 4.24
C VAL A 23 4.87 -6.08 2.71
N ASN A 24 4.35 -5.00 2.16
CA ASN A 24 4.34 -4.80 0.71
C ASN A 24 5.75 -4.70 0.14
N LEU A 25 6.64 -3.99 0.84
CA LEU A 25 8.03 -3.86 0.44
C LEU A 25 8.73 -5.23 0.44
N VAL A 26 8.52 -6.03 1.49
CA VAL A 26 9.09 -7.37 1.57
C VAL A 26 8.52 -8.27 0.48
N SER A 27 7.22 -8.21 0.26
CA SER A 27 6.56 -8.97 -0.81
C SER A 27 7.13 -8.63 -2.17
N TYR A 28 7.37 -7.35 -2.44
CA TYR A 28 7.95 -6.93 -3.70
C TYR A 28 9.36 -7.52 -3.88
N ARG A 29 10.19 -7.48 -2.83
CA ARG A 29 11.53 -8.05 -2.86
C ARG A 29 11.51 -9.57 -3.09
N SER A 30 10.47 -10.25 -2.61
CA SER A 30 10.27 -11.68 -2.78
C SER A 30 9.59 -12.04 -4.10
N SER A 31 9.45 -11.09 -5.01
CA SER A 31 8.78 -11.24 -6.31
C SER A 31 7.29 -11.55 -6.22
N ASN A 32 6.70 -11.33 -5.05
CA ASN A 32 5.26 -11.46 -4.87
C ASN A 32 4.62 -10.08 -5.07
N ARG A 33 3.89 -9.92 -6.15
CA ARG A 33 3.31 -8.63 -6.54
C ARG A 33 1.79 -8.60 -6.39
N LEU A 34 1.22 -9.49 -5.59
CA LEU A 34 -0.22 -9.58 -5.41
C LEU A 34 -0.82 -8.34 -4.76
N LEU A 35 -0.02 -7.63 -3.96
CA LEU A 35 -0.47 -6.43 -3.25
C LEU A 35 -0.33 -5.15 -4.08
N PHE A 36 0.12 -5.27 -5.32
CA PHE A 36 0.31 -4.12 -6.19
C PHE A 36 -0.73 -4.10 -7.30
N ALA A 37 -1.25 -2.90 -7.57
CA ALA A 37 -1.99 -2.64 -8.79
C ALA A 37 -1.00 -2.39 -9.91
N VAL A 38 -1.13 -3.14 -10.99
CA VAL A 38 -0.21 -3.06 -12.12
C VAL A 38 -0.82 -2.18 -13.20
N ARG A 39 -0.02 -1.24 -13.70
CA ARG A 39 -0.44 -0.34 -14.76
C ARG A 39 0.66 -0.27 -15.82
N ARG A 40 0.29 -0.52 -17.06
CA ARG A 40 1.21 -0.32 -18.19
C ARG A 40 1.16 1.14 -18.63
N LEU A 41 2.31 1.79 -18.59
CA LEU A 41 2.44 3.19 -19.00
C LEU A 41 2.75 3.35 -20.49
N GLY A 42 2.85 2.25 -21.22
CA GLY A 42 3.22 2.26 -22.63
C GLY A 42 4.69 1.90 -22.82
N GLY A 43 5.00 1.31 -23.99
CA GLY A 43 6.34 0.80 -24.23
C GLY A 43 6.71 -0.30 -23.25
N ASP A 44 7.90 -0.19 -22.70
CA ASP A 44 8.44 -1.19 -21.78
C ASP A 44 8.33 -0.77 -20.31
N CYS A 45 7.53 0.24 -20.02
CA CYS A 45 7.37 0.77 -18.65
C CYS A 45 6.15 0.17 -17.99
N ILE A 46 6.35 -0.37 -16.80
CA ILE A 46 5.28 -0.92 -15.96
C ILE A 46 5.33 -0.24 -14.61
N GLU A 47 4.19 0.23 -14.14
CA GLU A 47 4.05 0.88 -12.84
C GLU A 47 3.31 -0.06 -11.88
N TYR A 48 3.89 -0.27 -10.70
CA TYR A 48 3.26 -0.99 -9.60
C TYR A 48 2.95 0.01 -8.49
N GLN A 49 1.72 -0.01 -8.00
CA GLN A 49 1.29 0.91 -6.95
C GLN A 49 0.46 0.15 -5.92
N GLY A 50 0.77 0.34 -4.65
CA GLY A 50 -0.04 -0.26 -3.59
C GLY A 50 0.50 0.06 -2.20
N LEU A 51 -0.40 0.28 -1.25
CA LEU A 51 -0.12 0.46 0.17
C LEU A 51 0.96 1.52 0.48
N GLY A 52 1.04 2.55 -0.34
CA GLY A 52 2.00 3.63 -0.14
C GLY A 52 3.31 3.48 -0.90
N LEU A 53 3.47 2.42 -1.68
CA LEU A 53 4.65 2.21 -2.50
C LEU A 53 4.31 2.38 -3.98
N LYS A 54 5.25 2.98 -4.69
CA LYS A 54 5.16 3.14 -6.13
C LYS A 54 6.48 2.66 -6.73
N VAL A 55 6.41 1.69 -7.61
CA VAL A 55 7.59 1.13 -8.27
C VAL A 55 7.42 1.29 -9.77
N LEU A 56 8.38 1.95 -10.38
CA LEU A 56 8.43 2.08 -11.83
C LEU A 56 9.49 1.11 -12.35
N GLU A 57 9.07 0.14 -13.15
CA GLU A 57 9.98 -0.80 -13.79
C GLU A 57 10.10 -0.49 -15.27
N ILE A 58 11.33 -0.33 -15.73
CA ILE A 58 11.63 -0.12 -17.14
C ILE A 58 12.30 -1.39 -17.66
N HIS A 59 11.63 -2.05 -18.61
CA HIS A 59 12.12 -3.27 -19.23
C HIS A 59 12.60 -2.94 -20.64
N PRO A 60 13.89 -2.61 -20.83
CA PRO A 60 14.37 -2.30 -22.19
C PRO A 60 14.35 -3.52 -23.08
N GLU A 61 13.73 -3.40 -24.25
CA GLU A 61 13.75 -4.42 -25.28
C GLU A 61 15.08 -4.37 -26.03
N THR A 62 16.13 -4.88 -25.43
CA THR A 62 17.38 -5.05 -26.15
C THR A 62 17.55 -6.50 -26.51
N GLU A 63 17.80 -6.76 -27.79
CA GLU A 63 18.03 -8.10 -28.30
C GLU A 63 19.27 -8.76 -27.70
N GLN A 64 20.08 -8.01 -26.99
CA GLN A 64 21.37 -8.49 -26.48
C GLN A 64 21.28 -9.05 -25.05
N GLY A 65 20.13 -9.48 -24.64
CA GLY A 65 19.98 -10.25 -23.41
C GLY A 65 20.44 -9.62 -22.12
N ALA A 66 21.04 -8.47 -22.17
CA ALA A 66 21.40 -7.72 -20.97
C ALA A 66 20.19 -6.91 -20.51
N ALA A 67 19.15 -7.60 -20.15
CA ALA A 67 17.95 -6.97 -19.65
C ALA A 67 18.23 -6.42 -18.24
N SER A 68 18.90 -5.30 -18.17
CA SER A 68 19.00 -4.56 -16.92
C SER A 68 17.66 -3.87 -16.71
N VAL A 69 16.79 -4.50 -15.94
CA VAL A 69 15.53 -3.91 -15.53
C VAL A 69 15.86 -2.80 -14.54
N HIS A 70 15.52 -1.57 -14.91
CA HIS A 70 15.67 -0.45 -14.01
C HIS A 70 14.42 -0.31 -13.16
N ARG A 71 14.60 -0.33 -11.85
CA ARG A 71 13.51 -0.22 -10.88
C ARG A 71 13.68 1.03 -10.07
N TYR A 72 12.64 1.85 -10.05
CA TYR A 72 12.61 3.06 -9.24
C TYR A 72 11.54 2.91 -8.17
N LEU A 73 11.99 2.70 -6.94
CA LEU A 73 11.10 2.58 -5.80
C LEU A 73 10.93 3.95 -5.16
N SER A 74 9.69 4.37 -4.98
CA SER A 74 9.39 5.63 -4.31
C SER A 74 8.21 5.48 -3.38
N PHE A 75 8.12 6.37 -2.40
CA PHE A 75 6.97 6.45 -1.50
C PHE A 75 5.85 7.20 -2.21
N ASP A 76 4.66 6.62 -2.19
CA ASP A 76 3.47 7.25 -2.75
C ASP A 76 2.57 7.73 -1.63
N PRO A 77 2.58 9.04 -1.31
CA PRO A 77 1.74 9.56 -0.23
C PRO A 77 0.25 9.45 -0.51
N VAL A 78 -0.15 9.55 -1.76
CA VAL A 78 -1.57 9.43 -2.13
C VAL A 78 -2.08 8.03 -1.83
N SER A 79 -1.36 7.01 -2.27
CA SER A 79 -1.71 5.61 -2.00
C SER A 79 -1.70 5.31 -0.51
N PHE A 80 -0.73 5.86 0.23
CA PHE A 80 -0.64 5.69 1.67
C PHE A 80 -1.84 6.32 2.38
N LEU A 81 -2.22 7.54 1.97
CA LEU A 81 -3.38 8.23 2.56
C LEU A 81 -4.68 7.49 2.28
N VAL A 82 -4.84 6.94 1.08
CA VAL A 82 -6.02 6.13 0.75
C VAL A 82 -6.07 4.89 1.62
N THR A 83 -4.94 4.21 1.79
CA THR A 83 -4.84 3.03 2.65
C THR A 83 -5.18 3.39 4.09
N PHE A 84 -4.63 4.48 4.59
CA PHE A 84 -4.92 4.97 5.95
C PHE A 84 -6.41 5.27 6.12
N ALA A 85 -7.02 5.95 5.16
CA ALA A 85 -8.44 6.32 5.23
C ALA A 85 -9.33 5.08 5.27
N VAL A 86 -9.04 4.09 4.42
CA VAL A 86 -9.81 2.84 4.39
C VAL A 86 -9.67 2.09 5.72
N LEU A 87 -8.44 1.96 6.22
CA LEU A 87 -8.19 1.29 7.49
C LEU A 87 -8.83 2.04 8.66
N PHE A 88 -8.78 3.37 8.64
CA PHE A 88 -9.44 4.19 9.66
C PHE A 88 -10.94 3.90 9.69
N ALA A 89 -11.58 3.88 8.53
CA ALA A 89 -13.01 3.60 8.43
C ALA A 89 -13.35 2.21 8.97
N VAL A 90 -12.55 1.21 8.60
CA VAL A 90 -12.74 -0.17 9.05
C VAL A 90 -12.62 -0.27 10.58
N PHE A 91 -11.54 0.26 11.15
CA PHE A 91 -11.33 0.21 12.60
C PHE A 91 -12.37 1.03 13.35
N PHE A 92 -12.76 2.17 12.80
CA PHE A 92 -13.81 3.00 13.40
C PHE A 92 -15.12 2.22 13.52
N VAL A 93 -15.52 1.56 12.44
CA VAL A 93 -16.76 0.75 12.44
C VAL A 93 -16.64 -0.41 13.43
N ILE A 94 -15.51 -1.11 13.42
CA ILE A 94 -15.28 -2.24 14.34
C ILE A 94 -15.39 -1.78 15.80
N LEU A 95 -14.74 -0.68 16.15
CA LEU A 95 -14.76 -0.17 17.52
C LEU A 95 -16.15 0.32 17.92
N LEU A 96 -16.91 0.92 17.01
CA LEU A 96 -18.28 1.32 17.26
C LEU A 96 -19.18 0.11 17.54
N LEU A 97 -19.07 -0.93 16.72
CA LEU A 97 -19.86 -2.14 16.88
C LEU A 97 -19.50 -2.85 18.19
N ARG A 98 -18.22 -2.89 18.51
CA ARG A 98 -17.73 -3.49 19.74
C ARG A 98 -18.23 -2.75 20.97
N ARG A 99 -18.27 -1.41 20.89
CA ARG A 99 -18.80 -0.58 21.97
C ARG A 99 -20.28 -0.87 22.22
N LYS A 100 -21.05 -1.01 21.14
CA LYS A 100 -22.48 -1.36 21.27
C LYS A 100 -22.67 -2.76 21.85
N ALA A 101 -21.81 -3.70 21.47
CA ALA A 101 -21.93 -5.09 21.95
C ALA A 101 -21.61 -5.24 23.44
N ILE A 102 -20.78 -4.36 24.00
CA ILE A 102 -20.37 -4.41 25.40
C ILE A 102 -21.40 -3.78 26.34
N ARG A 103 -22.32 -3.02 25.81
CA ARG A 103 -23.36 -2.42 26.65
C ARG A 103 -24.41 -3.48 27.04
#